data_3f892527415cbe3810b7dcf0abc0aa35
#
_entry.id   3f892527415cbe3810b7dcf0abc0aa35
#
_cell.length_a   1.000
_cell.length_b   1.000
_cell.length_c   1.000
_cell.angle_alpha   90.00
_cell.angle_beta   90.00
_cell.angle_gamma   90.00
#
_symmetry.space_group_name_H-M   'P 1'
#
loop_
_entity.id
_entity.type
_entity.pdbx_description
1 polymer ?
#
loop_
_entity_poly.entity_id
_entity_poly.type
_entity_poly.pdbx_seq_one_letter_code
_entity_poly.pdbx_strand_id
1 'polypeptide(L)'
;MEQELPSAHRTFKLVDSSRERFRYQTRPATAAGTEGASSAGAPRLVYETPEGWTEGTKSMMRDINMTFGENGEGECYVARLPGAGGGLTANVNRWRGQMGAEPLTEEEIAALPQKSLFGQPASFMSVDGDFTGMGGGGTKSDYRLLGVILSSDAGAVFVKMTGPRALVEANTKAFDQFVASLDVSTGAPGS
;
A
#
# COMPACT_ATOMS: atom_id res chain seq x y z
N MET A 1 -4.16 56.81 18.55
CA MET A 1 -3.83 55.93 19.68
C MET A 1 -3.54 54.56 19.10
N GLU A 2 -2.26 54.27 18.83
CA GLU A 2 -1.79 52.97 18.45
C GLU A 2 -1.63 52.12 19.70
N GLN A 3 -2.32 50.99 19.78
CA GLN A 3 -2.12 50.02 20.83
C GLN A 3 -0.97 49.08 20.39
N GLU A 4 0.19 49.25 21.03
CA GLU A 4 1.30 48.30 20.93
C GLU A 4 0.87 46.97 21.57
N LEU A 5 0.92 45.89 20.76
CA LEU A 5 0.77 44.54 21.24
C LEU A 5 2.04 44.10 21.98
N PRO A 6 1.96 43.46 23.15
CA PRO A 6 3.12 43.05 23.93
C PRO A 6 3.92 42.00 23.16
N SER A 7 5.20 42.29 22.93
CA SER A 7 6.19 41.36 22.37
C SER A 7 6.35 40.17 23.31
N ALA A 8 5.74 39.03 22.95
CA ALA A 8 6.04 37.78 23.62
C ALA A 8 7.48 37.36 23.28
N HIS A 9 8.39 37.49 24.23
CA HIS A 9 9.72 36.91 24.13
C HIS A 9 9.64 35.39 24.03
N ARG A 10 9.57 34.87 22.80
CA ARG A 10 9.75 33.44 22.55
C ARG A 10 11.25 33.20 22.43
N THR A 11 11.82 32.61 23.46
CA THR A 11 13.19 32.08 23.41
C THR A 11 13.17 30.82 22.59
N PHE A 12 13.64 30.87 21.34
CA PHE A 12 13.82 29.67 20.51
C PHE A 12 15.17 29.04 20.86
N LYS A 13 15.18 27.78 21.30
CA LYS A 13 16.38 27.01 21.46
C LYS A 13 16.73 26.38 20.11
N LEU A 14 17.86 26.80 19.52
CA LEU A 14 18.40 26.17 18.33
C LEU A 14 18.85 24.73 18.70
N VAL A 15 18.31 23.72 18.05
CA VAL A 15 18.74 22.32 18.18
C VAL A 15 19.60 21.98 16.98
N ASP A 16 20.88 21.70 17.23
CA ASP A 16 21.90 21.51 16.18
C ASP A 16 21.82 20.19 15.41
N SER A 17 20.92 19.27 15.76
CA SER A 17 20.75 18.03 15.00
C SER A 17 19.32 17.48 15.04
N SER A 18 18.92 16.82 13.95
CA SER A 18 17.65 16.12 13.82
C SER A 18 17.44 15.02 14.88
N ARG A 19 18.50 14.54 15.50
CA ARG A 19 18.46 13.51 16.56
C ARG A 19 17.93 14.06 17.89
N GLU A 20 18.05 15.36 18.17
CA GLU A 20 17.52 15.95 19.39
C GLU A 20 16.01 16.22 19.34
N ARG A 21 15.43 16.34 18.14
CA ARG A 21 13.97 16.53 17.96
C ARG A 21 13.14 15.32 18.37
N PHE A 22 13.74 14.14 18.44
CA PHE A 22 13.04 12.86 18.67
C PHE A 22 13.53 12.13 19.92
N ARG A 23 14.10 12.84 20.90
CA ARG A 23 14.33 12.27 22.23
C ARG A 23 13.00 12.12 22.95
N TYR A 24 12.34 10.98 22.72
CA TYR A 24 11.38 10.49 23.69
C TYR A 24 12.16 10.18 24.97
N GLN A 25 11.69 10.70 26.12
CA GLN A 25 12.22 10.40 27.44
C GLN A 25 12.21 8.88 27.62
N THR A 26 13.36 8.25 27.54
CA THR A 26 13.53 6.87 27.96
C THR A 26 13.37 6.82 29.47
N ARG A 27 12.32 6.20 29.91
CA ARG A 27 12.09 5.78 31.30
C ARG A 27 13.26 4.87 31.71
N PRO A 28 13.89 5.03 32.89
CA PRO A 28 14.99 4.17 33.27
C PRO A 28 14.53 2.72 33.39
N ALA A 29 15.22 1.83 32.66
CA ALA A 29 15.02 0.41 32.71
C ALA A 29 15.54 -0.11 34.04
N THR A 30 14.66 -0.56 34.92
CA THR A 30 14.97 -1.49 35.98
C THR A 30 15.16 -2.87 35.37
N ALA A 31 16.36 -3.40 35.50
CA ALA A 31 16.69 -4.73 35.02
C ALA A 31 15.93 -5.78 35.86
N ALA A 32 15.12 -6.59 35.18
CA ALA A 32 14.80 -7.94 35.58
C ALA A 32 14.41 -8.70 34.30
N GLY A 33 15.16 -9.71 33.97
CA GLY A 33 14.95 -10.55 32.81
C GLY A 33 13.60 -11.26 32.86
N THR A 34 12.98 -11.34 31.74
CA THR A 34 12.08 -12.44 31.35
C THR A 34 12.09 -12.53 29.84
N GLU A 35 12.63 -13.60 29.34
CA GLU A 35 12.50 -14.05 27.95
C GLU A 35 11.03 -14.22 27.62
N GLY A 36 10.65 -13.87 26.39
CA GLY A 36 9.46 -14.41 25.74
C GLY A 36 8.16 -13.66 25.98
N ALA A 37 8.09 -12.35 25.73
CA ALA A 37 6.82 -11.76 25.30
C ALA A 37 6.67 -11.97 23.78
N SER A 38 6.19 -13.15 23.41
CA SER A 38 5.56 -13.40 22.11
C SER A 38 4.54 -12.28 21.89
N SER A 39 4.81 -11.39 20.95
CA SER A 39 3.82 -10.39 20.55
C SER A 39 2.60 -11.14 20.01
N ALA A 40 1.58 -11.25 20.84
CA ALA A 40 0.28 -11.81 20.45
C ALA A 40 -0.19 -11.07 19.19
N GLY A 41 -0.15 -11.76 18.08
CA GLY A 41 -0.25 -11.52 16.72
C GLY A 41 -1.04 -10.31 16.27
N ALA A 42 -0.33 -9.31 15.78
CA ALA A 42 -0.94 -8.45 14.77
C ALA A 42 -1.46 -9.34 13.62
N PRO A 43 -2.67 -9.04 13.08
CA PRO A 43 -3.27 -9.87 12.04
C PRO A 43 -2.33 -9.95 10.82
N ARG A 44 -1.91 -11.17 10.47
CA ARG A 44 -1.03 -11.43 9.34
C ARG A 44 -1.85 -11.73 8.11
N LEU A 45 -1.43 -11.21 6.97
CA LEU A 45 -1.98 -11.63 5.69
C LEU A 45 -1.52 -13.05 5.39
N VAL A 46 -2.47 -13.89 4.98
CA VAL A 46 -2.23 -15.23 4.42
C VAL A 46 -2.69 -15.22 2.97
N TYR A 47 -1.99 -15.93 2.12
CA TYR A 47 -2.25 -15.98 0.69
C TYR A 47 -1.58 -17.19 0.05
N GLU A 48 -2.03 -17.54 -1.15
CA GLU A 48 -1.38 -18.53 -2.00
C GLU A 48 -0.51 -17.80 -3.04
N THR A 49 0.78 -18.17 -3.10
CA THR A 49 1.69 -17.63 -4.11
C THR A 49 1.38 -18.27 -5.46
N PRO A 50 1.01 -17.50 -6.50
CA PRO A 50 0.80 -18.06 -7.82
C PRO A 50 2.05 -18.70 -8.41
N GLU A 51 1.87 -19.71 -9.26
CA GLU A 51 2.97 -20.34 -9.98
C GLU A 51 3.73 -19.32 -10.85
N GLY A 52 5.04 -19.37 -10.80
CA GLY A 52 5.92 -18.45 -11.55
C GLY A 52 6.07 -17.07 -10.92
N TRP A 53 5.44 -16.80 -9.77
CA TRP A 53 5.65 -15.58 -9.02
C TRP A 53 6.69 -15.80 -7.91
N THR A 54 7.49 -14.77 -7.64
CA THR A 54 8.55 -14.82 -6.63
C THR A 54 8.37 -13.66 -5.65
N GLU A 55 8.58 -13.93 -4.37
CA GLU A 55 8.58 -12.85 -3.36
C GLU A 55 9.71 -11.86 -3.65
N GLY A 56 9.33 -10.60 -3.78
CA GLY A 56 10.25 -9.48 -3.95
C GLY A 56 10.73 -8.90 -2.61
N THR A 57 11.57 -7.89 -2.70
CA THR A 57 12.09 -7.19 -1.52
C THR A 57 10.95 -6.55 -0.75
N LYS A 58 10.89 -6.82 0.56
CA LYS A 58 9.91 -6.19 1.46
C LYS A 58 10.18 -4.69 1.56
N SER A 59 9.10 -3.92 1.58
CA SER A 59 9.11 -2.47 1.73
C SER A 59 8.28 -2.08 2.95
N MET A 60 8.61 -0.97 3.59
CA MET A 60 7.86 -0.49 4.77
C MET A 60 6.39 -0.15 4.48
N MET A 61 6.04 0.04 3.21
CA MET A 61 4.68 0.41 2.79
C MET A 61 3.94 -0.72 2.06
N ARG A 62 4.56 -1.90 1.93
CA ARG A 62 3.99 -3.06 1.23
C ARG A 62 4.05 -4.27 2.14
N ASP A 63 2.91 -4.82 2.45
CA ASP A 63 2.81 -6.06 3.25
C ASP A 63 3.30 -7.27 2.46
N ILE A 64 2.98 -7.29 1.16
CA ILE A 64 3.38 -8.32 0.21
C ILE A 64 3.97 -7.63 -1.02
N ASN A 65 5.04 -8.16 -1.55
CA ASN A 65 5.63 -7.73 -2.81
C ASN A 65 6.06 -8.95 -3.61
N MET A 66 5.54 -9.08 -4.82
CA MET A 66 5.79 -10.19 -5.75
C MET A 66 6.32 -9.66 -7.06
N THR A 67 7.18 -10.42 -7.69
CA THR A 67 7.64 -10.18 -9.07
C THR A 67 7.33 -11.41 -9.91
N PHE A 68 7.11 -11.22 -11.21
CA PHE A 68 6.85 -12.27 -12.18
C PHE A 68 7.38 -11.88 -13.56
N GLY A 69 7.46 -12.85 -14.47
CA GLY A 69 8.17 -12.70 -15.74
C GLY A 69 9.63 -13.16 -15.64
N GLU A 70 10.24 -13.47 -16.76
CA GLU A 70 11.59 -14.08 -16.82
C GLU A 70 12.67 -13.22 -16.16
N ASN A 71 12.53 -11.87 -16.25
CA ASN A 71 13.47 -10.92 -15.65
C ASN A 71 12.80 -10.09 -14.54
N GLY A 72 11.63 -10.51 -14.03
CA GLY A 72 10.88 -9.78 -13.00
C GLY A 72 10.28 -8.46 -13.50
N GLU A 73 9.86 -8.39 -14.76
CA GLU A 73 9.28 -7.19 -15.37
C GLU A 73 7.89 -6.87 -14.82
N GLY A 74 7.18 -7.89 -14.34
CA GLY A 74 5.90 -7.77 -13.68
C GLY A 74 6.08 -7.62 -12.17
N GLU A 75 5.26 -6.77 -11.56
CA GLU A 75 5.21 -6.56 -10.12
C GLU A 75 3.77 -6.65 -9.63
N CYS A 76 3.53 -7.34 -8.52
CA CYS A 76 2.27 -7.33 -7.80
C CYS A 76 2.53 -7.07 -6.31
N TYR A 77 1.80 -6.14 -5.71
CA TYR A 77 1.96 -5.86 -4.29
C TYR A 77 0.62 -5.68 -3.58
N VAL A 78 0.63 -5.92 -2.28
CA VAL A 78 -0.44 -5.59 -1.35
C VAL A 78 0.06 -4.55 -0.37
N ALA A 79 -0.73 -3.50 -0.18
CA ALA A 79 -0.46 -2.46 0.81
C ALA A 79 -1.72 -2.18 1.63
N ARG A 80 -1.55 -1.97 2.93
CA ARG A 80 -2.62 -1.54 3.84
C ARG A 80 -2.29 -0.15 4.38
N LEU A 81 -3.25 0.75 4.28
CA LEU A 81 -3.12 2.10 4.82
C LEU A 81 -4.20 2.35 5.87
N PRO A 82 -3.84 2.95 7.02
CA PRO A 82 -4.83 3.35 8.03
C PRO A 82 -5.71 4.48 7.51
N GLY A 83 -6.94 4.55 8.00
CA GLY A 83 -7.94 5.51 7.55
C GLY A 83 -8.38 5.25 6.12
N ALA A 84 -9.11 6.16 5.51
CA ALA A 84 -9.65 5.99 4.15
C ALA A 84 -8.57 5.94 3.04
N GLY A 85 -7.27 6.01 3.38
CA GLY A 85 -6.16 5.90 2.43
C GLY A 85 -6.19 6.94 1.29
N GLY A 86 -6.82 8.10 1.51
CA GLY A 86 -7.04 9.14 0.50
C GLY A 86 -8.33 8.97 -0.32
N GLY A 87 -9.15 7.95 -0.03
CA GLY A 87 -10.41 7.67 -0.72
C GLY A 87 -10.25 6.92 -2.05
N LEU A 88 -11.34 6.30 -2.48
CA LEU A 88 -11.37 5.47 -3.70
C LEU A 88 -11.05 6.31 -4.94
N THR A 89 -11.75 7.43 -5.13
CA THR A 89 -11.61 8.31 -6.31
C THR A 89 -10.18 8.79 -6.52
N ALA A 90 -9.54 9.28 -5.48
CA ALA A 90 -8.17 9.80 -5.57
C ALA A 90 -7.16 8.67 -5.90
N ASN A 91 -7.35 7.47 -5.36
CA ASN A 91 -6.46 6.34 -5.62
C ASN A 91 -6.63 5.77 -7.03
N VAL A 92 -7.86 5.60 -7.51
CA VAL A 92 -8.16 5.18 -8.89
C VAL A 92 -7.51 6.17 -9.87
N ASN A 93 -7.76 7.47 -9.71
CA ASN A 93 -7.26 8.49 -10.61
C ASN A 93 -5.74 8.66 -10.53
N ARG A 94 -5.13 8.46 -9.37
CA ARG A 94 -3.67 8.41 -9.23
C ARG A 94 -3.07 7.25 -10.04
N TRP A 95 -3.68 6.06 -9.99
CA TRP A 95 -3.20 4.91 -10.75
C TRP A 95 -3.40 5.08 -12.25
N ARG A 96 -4.53 5.66 -12.67
CA ARG A 96 -4.77 6.01 -14.06
C ARG A 96 -3.75 7.02 -14.57
N GLY A 97 -3.45 8.05 -13.79
CA GLY A 97 -2.43 9.03 -14.13
C GLY A 97 -1.02 8.41 -14.27
N GLN A 98 -0.68 7.38 -13.47
CA GLN A 98 0.56 6.62 -13.63
C GLN A 98 0.62 5.88 -14.98
N MET A 99 -0.51 5.58 -15.59
CA MET A 99 -0.64 4.93 -16.90
C MET A 99 -0.84 5.93 -18.05
N GLY A 100 -0.76 7.24 -17.79
CA GLY A 100 -1.03 8.27 -18.77
C GLY A 100 -2.50 8.34 -19.19
N ALA A 101 -3.42 7.74 -18.44
CA ALA A 101 -4.84 7.72 -18.74
C ALA A 101 -5.59 8.87 -18.04
N GLU A 102 -6.63 9.38 -18.70
CA GLU A 102 -7.49 10.43 -18.17
C GLU A 102 -8.20 9.98 -16.86
N PRO A 103 -8.44 10.90 -15.92
CA PRO A 103 -9.17 10.58 -14.71
C PRO A 103 -10.62 10.20 -15.01
N LEU A 104 -11.19 9.33 -14.16
CA LEU A 104 -12.60 9.00 -14.16
C LEU A 104 -13.37 9.93 -13.23
N THR A 105 -14.65 10.15 -13.56
CA THR A 105 -15.62 10.81 -12.67
C THR A 105 -15.99 9.90 -11.49
N GLU A 106 -16.62 10.47 -10.45
CA GLU A 106 -17.12 9.69 -9.32
C GLU A 106 -18.17 8.66 -9.72
N GLU A 107 -19.01 8.98 -10.71
CA GLU A 107 -20.04 8.08 -11.26
C GLU A 107 -19.41 6.88 -11.98
N GLU A 108 -18.39 7.12 -12.80
CA GLU A 108 -17.66 6.05 -13.49
C GLU A 108 -16.90 5.16 -12.49
N ILE A 109 -16.36 5.75 -11.42
CA ILE A 109 -15.67 5.01 -10.36
C ILE A 109 -16.66 4.17 -9.55
N ALA A 110 -17.84 4.70 -9.26
CA ALA A 110 -18.90 3.95 -8.58
C ALA A 110 -19.42 2.77 -9.44
N ALA A 111 -19.30 2.86 -10.75
CA ALA A 111 -19.69 1.82 -11.72
C ALA A 111 -18.57 0.79 -12.01
N LEU A 112 -17.40 0.93 -11.40
CA LEU A 112 -16.31 -0.04 -11.59
C LEU A 112 -16.74 -1.45 -11.22
N PRO A 113 -16.31 -2.47 -11.97
CA PRO A 113 -16.52 -3.85 -11.60
C PRO A 113 -15.92 -4.16 -10.24
N GLN A 114 -16.44 -5.18 -9.57
CA GLN A 114 -15.97 -5.55 -8.24
C GLN A 114 -15.38 -6.95 -8.23
N LYS A 115 -14.38 -7.16 -7.36
CA LYS A 115 -13.81 -8.45 -7.01
C LYS A 115 -13.94 -8.67 -5.50
N SER A 116 -14.00 -9.93 -5.09
CA SER A 116 -13.98 -10.27 -3.66
C SER A 116 -12.56 -10.11 -3.12
N LEU A 117 -12.39 -9.32 -2.05
CA LEU A 117 -11.16 -9.18 -1.28
C LEU A 117 -11.52 -9.32 0.21
N PHE A 118 -10.94 -10.31 0.90
CA PHE A 118 -11.31 -10.68 2.28
C PHE A 118 -12.82 -10.95 2.44
N GLY A 119 -13.45 -11.55 1.44
CA GLY A 119 -14.89 -11.79 1.43
C GLY A 119 -15.77 -10.55 1.24
N GLN A 120 -15.19 -9.38 0.98
CA GLN A 120 -15.90 -8.12 0.77
C GLN A 120 -15.79 -7.65 -0.68
N PRO A 121 -16.81 -6.94 -1.20
CA PRO A 121 -16.73 -6.35 -2.53
C PRO A 121 -15.71 -5.23 -2.56
N ALA A 122 -14.75 -5.30 -3.47
CA ALA A 122 -13.69 -4.33 -3.68
C ALA A 122 -13.69 -3.82 -5.12
N SER A 123 -13.49 -2.53 -5.35
CA SER A 123 -13.47 -1.95 -6.68
C SER A 123 -12.29 -2.47 -7.49
N PHE A 124 -12.55 -2.97 -8.69
CA PHE A 124 -11.54 -3.46 -9.63
C PHE A 124 -11.37 -2.52 -10.81
N MET A 125 -10.13 -2.29 -11.22
CA MET A 125 -9.83 -1.54 -12.43
C MET A 125 -8.74 -2.23 -13.25
N SER A 126 -8.84 -2.07 -14.57
CA SER A 126 -7.81 -2.41 -15.54
C SER A 126 -7.55 -1.20 -16.43
N VAL A 127 -6.29 -0.87 -16.66
CA VAL A 127 -5.92 0.25 -17.53
C VAL A 127 -4.63 -0.07 -18.28
N ASP A 128 -4.64 0.15 -19.59
CA ASP A 128 -3.49 0.07 -20.46
C ASP A 128 -2.90 1.45 -20.69
N GLY A 129 -1.61 1.55 -20.88
CA GLY A 129 -0.95 2.82 -21.17
C GLY A 129 0.55 2.79 -20.98
N ASP A 130 1.12 3.97 -20.88
CA ASP A 130 2.56 4.17 -20.65
C ASP A 130 2.82 4.41 -19.17
N PHE A 131 3.37 3.40 -18.50
CA PHE A 131 3.56 3.42 -17.06
C PHE A 131 4.71 4.32 -16.64
N THR A 132 4.43 5.30 -15.80
CA THR A 132 5.42 6.13 -15.12
C THR A 132 5.34 5.89 -13.61
N GLY A 133 6.33 5.18 -13.08
CA GLY A 133 6.43 4.88 -11.65
C GLY A 133 6.88 6.10 -10.84
N MET A 134 6.56 6.10 -9.54
CA MET A 134 6.93 7.19 -8.61
C MET A 134 8.44 7.29 -8.31
N GLY A 135 9.24 6.32 -8.75
CA GLY A 135 10.68 6.23 -8.46
C GLY A 135 11.62 6.84 -9.51
N GLY A 136 11.11 7.57 -10.50
CA GLY A 136 11.97 8.24 -11.50
C GLY A 136 12.62 7.31 -12.53
N GLY A 137 12.16 6.07 -12.66
CA GLY A 137 12.71 5.05 -13.56
C GLY A 137 12.35 5.20 -15.05
N GLY A 138 11.88 6.37 -15.48
CA GLY A 138 11.43 6.60 -16.85
C GLY A 138 10.04 6.03 -17.14
N THR A 139 9.51 6.35 -18.31
CA THR A 139 8.22 5.84 -18.78
C THR A 139 8.42 4.50 -19.51
N LYS A 140 7.60 3.53 -19.20
CA LYS A 140 7.59 2.20 -19.79
C LYS A 140 6.33 2.06 -20.65
N SER A 141 6.50 1.93 -21.97
CA SER A 141 5.38 1.84 -22.91
C SER A 141 4.76 0.45 -22.96
N ASP A 142 3.50 0.39 -23.39
CA ASP A 142 2.71 -0.84 -23.55
C ASP A 142 2.61 -1.67 -22.25
N TYR A 143 2.26 -1.00 -21.18
CA TYR A 143 2.04 -1.59 -19.86
C TYR A 143 0.54 -1.75 -19.60
N ARG A 144 0.22 -2.66 -18.68
CA ARG A 144 -1.12 -2.82 -18.08
C ARG A 144 -1.01 -2.73 -16.57
N LEU A 145 -1.97 -2.09 -15.97
CA LEU A 145 -2.20 -2.06 -14.54
C LEU A 145 -3.52 -2.73 -14.22
N LEU A 146 -3.51 -3.73 -13.34
CA LEU A 146 -4.70 -4.25 -12.67
C LEU A 146 -4.67 -3.79 -11.21
N GLY A 147 -5.80 -3.33 -10.71
CA GLY A 147 -5.91 -2.83 -9.35
C GLY A 147 -7.19 -3.25 -8.66
N VAL A 148 -7.10 -3.69 -7.42
CA VAL A 148 -8.22 -3.92 -6.52
C VAL A 148 -8.08 -3.01 -5.31
N ILE A 149 -9.14 -2.28 -4.98
CA ILE A 149 -9.18 -1.33 -3.87
C ILE A 149 -10.37 -1.66 -2.98
N LEU A 150 -10.08 -2.07 -1.75
CA LEU A 150 -11.06 -2.16 -0.68
C LEU A 150 -10.87 -0.95 0.24
N SER A 151 -11.86 -0.08 0.31
CA SER A 151 -11.82 1.11 1.16
C SER A 151 -12.93 1.06 2.19
N SER A 152 -12.59 1.33 3.44
CA SER A 152 -13.51 1.42 4.58
C SER A 152 -13.07 2.52 5.53
N ASP A 153 -13.89 2.84 6.51
CA ASP A 153 -13.56 3.80 7.58
C ASP A 153 -12.38 3.33 8.44
N ALA A 154 -12.18 2.01 8.55
CA ALA A 154 -11.08 1.43 9.31
C ALA A 154 -9.74 1.46 8.58
N GLY A 155 -9.76 1.51 7.25
CA GLY A 155 -8.56 1.50 6.43
C GLY A 155 -8.83 1.15 4.97
N ALA A 156 -7.78 1.23 4.17
CA ALA A 156 -7.81 0.84 2.77
C ALA A 156 -6.79 -0.25 2.49
N VAL A 157 -7.18 -1.22 1.67
CA VAL A 157 -6.30 -2.28 1.16
C VAL A 157 -6.20 -2.14 -0.34
N PHE A 158 -4.99 -2.16 -0.82
CA PHE A 158 -4.63 -2.03 -2.23
C PHE A 158 -3.94 -3.29 -2.69
N VAL A 159 -4.45 -3.91 -3.76
CA VAL A 159 -3.73 -4.94 -4.51
C VAL A 159 -3.48 -4.39 -5.89
N LYS A 160 -2.23 -4.26 -6.29
CA LYS A 160 -1.85 -3.66 -7.57
C LYS A 160 -0.87 -4.54 -8.30
N MET A 161 -1.19 -4.85 -9.55
CA MET A 161 -0.28 -5.54 -10.49
C MET A 161 0.04 -4.62 -11.65
N THR A 162 1.31 -4.54 -12.03
CA THR A 162 1.79 -3.77 -13.19
C THR A 162 2.88 -4.53 -13.92
N GLY A 163 2.93 -4.39 -15.24
CA GLY A 163 3.95 -5.01 -16.09
C GLY A 163 3.67 -4.77 -17.56
N PRO A 164 4.51 -5.29 -18.46
CA PRO A 164 4.22 -5.33 -19.88
C PRO A 164 2.83 -5.92 -20.13
N ARG A 165 2.05 -5.30 -21.00
CA ARG A 165 0.62 -5.64 -21.21
C ARG A 165 0.40 -7.13 -21.47
N ALA A 166 1.16 -7.73 -22.39
CA ALA A 166 1.03 -9.14 -22.71
C ALA A 166 1.36 -10.05 -21.50
N LEU A 167 2.36 -9.68 -20.70
CA LEU A 167 2.74 -10.42 -19.49
C LEU A 167 1.64 -10.36 -18.42
N VAL A 168 1.07 -9.17 -18.19
CA VAL A 168 -0.04 -8.98 -17.24
C VAL A 168 -1.29 -9.73 -17.72
N GLU A 169 -1.58 -9.69 -19.02
CA GLU A 169 -2.68 -10.44 -19.62
C GLU A 169 -2.56 -11.94 -19.38
N ALA A 170 -1.37 -12.52 -19.64
CA ALA A 170 -1.10 -13.93 -19.38
C ALA A 170 -1.21 -14.29 -17.88
N ASN A 171 -1.00 -13.34 -16.97
CA ASN A 171 -1.06 -13.53 -15.52
C ASN A 171 -2.38 -13.07 -14.90
N THR A 172 -3.39 -12.67 -15.67
CA THR A 172 -4.68 -12.18 -15.12
C THR A 172 -5.38 -13.24 -14.25
N LYS A 173 -5.39 -14.51 -14.70
CA LYS A 173 -5.96 -15.61 -13.91
C LYS A 173 -5.20 -15.83 -12.59
N ALA A 174 -3.88 -15.77 -12.63
CA ALA A 174 -3.02 -15.87 -11.44
C ALA A 174 -3.29 -14.72 -10.47
N PHE A 175 -3.46 -13.50 -10.99
CA PHE A 175 -3.85 -12.34 -10.19
C PHE A 175 -5.22 -12.55 -9.51
N ASP A 176 -6.21 -13.06 -10.23
CA ASP A 176 -7.53 -13.32 -9.67
C ASP A 176 -7.49 -14.38 -8.56
N GLN A 177 -6.73 -15.45 -8.76
CA GLN A 177 -6.50 -16.48 -7.75
C GLN A 177 -5.77 -15.90 -6.52
N PHE A 178 -4.74 -15.10 -6.74
CA PHE A 178 -4.02 -14.43 -5.67
C PHE A 178 -4.94 -13.53 -4.83
N VAL A 179 -5.71 -12.65 -5.49
CA VAL A 179 -6.68 -11.77 -4.81
C VAL A 179 -7.70 -12.55 -4.00
N ALA A 180 -8.23 -13.65 -4.57
CA ALA A 180 -9.22 -14.50 -3.90
C ALA A 180 -8.63 -15.30 -2.72
N SER A 181 -7.33 -15.59 -2.74
CA SER A 181 -6.63 -16.31 -1.66
C SER A 181 -6.25 -15.44 -0.47
N LEU A 182 -6.28 -14.11 -0.65
CA LEU A 182 -5.91 -13.17 0.41
C LEU A 182 -6.90 -13.25 1.58
N ASP A 183 -6.38 -13.53 2.76
CA ASP A 183 -7.15 -13.56 4.01
C ASP A 183 -6.32 -13.02 5.17
N VAL A 184 -6.96 -12.82 6.32
CA VAL A 184 -6.34 -12.31 7.54
C VAL A 184 -6.33 -13.42 8.58
N SER A 185 -5.14 -13.95 8.86
CA SER A 185 -4.98 -14.88 9.99
C SER A 185 -5.01 -14.09 11.31
N THR A 186 -6.10 -14.22 12.05
CA THR A 186 -6.10 -13.91 13.48
C THR A 186 -5.43 -15.09 14.17
N GLY A 187 -4.15 -14.96 14.52
CA GLY A 187 -3.43 -16.03 15.21
C GLY A 187 -4.18 -16.45 16.47
N ALA A 188 -4.96 -17.52 16.37
CA ALA A 188 -5.41 -18.24 17.55
C ALA A 188 -4.15 -18.86 18.18
N PRO A 189 -3.92 -18.75 19.50
CA PRO A 189 -2.89 -19.51 20.16
C PRO A 189 -3.19 -21.00 19.93
N GLY A 190 -2.26 -21.68 19.27
CA GLY A 190 -2.36 -23.11 19.01
C GLY A 190 -2.67 -23.88 20.30
N SER A 191 -3.64 -24.76 20.21
CA SER A 191 -4.00 -25.75 21.21
C SER A 191 -2.88 -26.79 21.31
#